data_64432c99cf9a067571b09f506b4c353e
#
_entry.id   64432c99cf9a067571b09f506b4c353e
#
_cell.length_a   1.000
_cell.length_b   1.000
_cell.length_c   1.000
_cell.angle_alpha   90.00
_cell.angle_beta   90.00
_cell.angle_gamma   90.00
#
_symmetry.space_group_name_H-M   'P 1'
#
loop_
_entity.id
_entity.type
_entity.pdbx_description
1 polymer ?
#
loop_
_entity_poly.entity_id
_entity_poly.type
_entity_poly.pdbx_seq_one_letter_code
_entity_poly.pdbx_strand_id
1 'polypeptide(L)'
;MKKPPEHYPDWTRLVVAAWNEGMKNMNPSIVAVAAERIKSQLLINFNGEEEKPPIIRPSSGLTCPTQSYFIREGAERTPMPDTIQAAFAMGHFAHELAYAALKSGLPKGFEADVEIRVDTGFPDDCNQKGTADVVFHRTAEAEEGWLNPDEPDYILGDLKTMVGFAWRDHKKKSFHEQGID
;
A
#
# COMPACT_ATOMS: atom_id res chain seq x y z
N MET A 1 -16.45 -2.71 -19.67
CA MET A 1 -15.98 -3.41 -18.46
C MET A 1 -17.11 -4.30 -17.92
N LYS A 2 -16.88 -5.58 -17.53
CA LYS A 2 -17.91 -6.41 -16.88
C LYS A 2 -17.95 -6.08 -15.40
N LYS A 3 -19.12 -5.66 -14.89
CA LYS A 3 -19.32 -5.45 -13.45
C LYS A 3 -19.10 -6.77 -12.71
N PRO A 4 -18.38 -6.76 -11.56
CA PRO A 4 -18.22 -7.94 -10.70
C PRO A 4 -19.56 -8.36 -10.06
N PRO A 5 -19.62 -9.54 -9.42
CA PRO A 5 -20.83 -10.04 -8.77
C PRO A 5 -21.41 -9.07 -7.74
N GLU A 6 -22.73 -9.01 -7.65
CA GLU A 6 -23.46 -8.07 -6.77
C GLU A 6 -23.24 -8.27 -5.26
N HIS A 7 -22.66 -9.39 -4.83
CA HIS A 7 -22.47 -9.72 -3.42
C HIS A 7 -21.23 -9.05 -2.76
N TYR A 8 -20.42 -8.33 -3.54
CA TYR A 8 -19.30 -7.57 -2.98
C TYR A 8 -19.75 -6.15 -2.59
N PRO A 9 -19.16 -5.55 -1.54
CA PRO A 9 -19.28 -4.12 -1.29
C PRO A 9 -18.92 -3.32 -2.54
N ASP A 10 -19.57 -2.20 -2.77
CA ASP A 10 -19.43 -1.46 -4.03
C ASP A 10 -17.99 -1.01 -4.28
N TRP A 11 -17.26 -0.54 -3.27
CA TRP A 11 -15.84 -0.23 -3.38
C TRP A 11 -14.96 -1.45 -3.71
N THR A 12 -15.22 -2.59 -3.10
CA THR A 12 -14.49 -3.84 -3.44
C THR A 12 -14.72 -4.22 -4.88
N ARG A 13 -15.96 -4.11 -5.36
CA ARG A 13 -16.33 -4.38 -6.74
C ARG A 13 -15.59 -3.48 -7.71
N LEU A 14 -15.49 -2.18 -7.39
CA LEU A 14 -14.78 -1.21 -8.18
C LEU A 14 -13.28 -1.51 -8.24
N VAL A 15 -12.63 -1.76 -7.10
CA VAL A 15 -11.19 -2.06 -7.01
C VAL A 15 -10.84 -3.34 -7.77
N VAL A 16 -11.65 -4.40 -7.64
CA VAL A 16 -11.44 -5.65 -8.39
C VAL A 16 -11.62 -5.45 -9.90
N ALA A 17 -12.59 -4.65 -10.32
CA ALA A 17 -12.78 -4.32 -11.71
C ALA A 17 -11.62 -3.49 -12.27
N ALA A 18 -11.16 -2.48 -11.53
CA ALA A 18 -10.02 -1.65 -11.87
C ALA A 18 -8.74 -2.49 -12.02
N TRP A 19 -8.47 -3.37 -11.06
CA TRP A 19 -7.35 -4.30 -11.15
C TRP A 19 -7.38 -5.15 -12.42
N ASN A 20 -8.51 -5.81 -12.69
CA ASN A 20 -8.66 -6.70 -13.84
C ASN A 20 -8.52 -5.96 -15.17
N GLU A 21 -9.04 -4.74 -15.25
CA GLU A 21 -8.94 -3.92 -16.46
C GLU A 21 -7.51 -3.39 -16.64
N GLY A 22 -6.92 -2.87 -15.57
CA GLY A 22 -5.57 -2.33 -15.62
C GLY A 22 -4.52 -3.39 -15.95
N MET A 23 -4.65 -4.61 -15.42
CA MET A 23 -3.76 -5.72 -15.79
C MET A 23 -3.82 -6.10 -17.28
N LYS A 24 -4.92 -5.83 -17.97
CA LYS A 24 -5.05 -6.06 -19.39
C LYS A 24 -4.56 -4.89 -20.25
N ASN A 25 -4.78 -3.68 -19.75
CA ASN A 25 -4.63 -2.45 -20.51
C ASN A 25 -3.88 -1.39 -19.69
N MET A 26 -2.66 -1.73 -19.21
CA MET A 26 -1.84 -0.76 -18.47
C MET A 26 -1.51 0.47 -19.30
N ASN A 27 -1.71 1.63 -18.72
CA ASN A 27 -1.35 2.90 -19.34
C ASN A 27 0.18 3.06 -19.36
N PRO A 28 0.83 3.20 -20.54
CA PRO A 28 2.29 3.32 -20.63
C PRO A 28 2.89 4.48 -19.83
N SER A 29 2.19 5.60 -19.72
CA SER A 29 2.65 6.75 -18.93
C SER A 29 2.66 6.44 -17.43
N ILE A 30 1.67 5.71 -16.94
CA ILE A 30 1.61 5.28 -15.52
C ILE A 30 2.70 4.24 -15.25
N VAL A 31 2.92 3.31 -16.17
CA VAL A 31 4.01 2.32 -16.07
C VAL A 31 5.37 3.00 -16.02
N ALA A 32 5.60 4.05 -16.82
CA ALA A 32 6.85 4.80 -16.79
C ALA A 32 7.10 5.45 -15.42
N VAL A 33 6.07 6.03 -14.80
CA VAL A 33 6.18 6.60 -13.44
C VAL A 33 6.51 5.52 -12.40
N ALA A 34 5.83 4.36 -12.47
CA ALA A 34 6.11 3.24 -11.59
C ALA A 34 7.56 2.73 -11.75
N ALA A 35 8.05 2.62 -12.98
CA ALA A 35 9.44 2.23 -13.26
C ALA A 35 10.48 3.18 -12.65
N GLU A 36 10.27 4.50 -12.73
CA GLU A 36 11.16 5.47 -12.11
C GLU A 36 11.11 5.41 -10.56
N ARG A 37 9.98 5.12 -9.96
CA ARG A 37 9.86 4.88 -8.52
C ARG A 37 10.63 3.64 -8.09
N ILE A 38 10.48 2.52 -8.81
CA ILE A 38 11.23 1.28 -8.57
C ILE A 38 12.73 1.55 -8.64
N LYS A 39 13.18 2.22 -9.70
CA LYS A 39 14.59 2.59 -9.87
C LYS A 39 15.09 3.45 -8.72
N SER A 40 14.35 4.46 -8.30
CA SER A 40 14.72 5.32 -7.17
C SER A 40 14.83 4.55 -5.87
N GLN A 41 13.90 3.63 -5.58
CA GLN A 41 13.94 2.79 -4.38
C GLN A 41 15.13 1.81 -4.40
N LEU A 42 15.44 1.23 -5.54
CA LEU A 42 16.62 0.36 -5.68
C LEU A 42 17.92 1.15 -5.42
N LEU A 43 18.04 2.36 -5.96
CA LEU A 43 19.22 3.20 -5.73
C LEU A 43 19.38 3.57 -4.26
N ILE A 44 18.31 3.91 -3.56
CA ILE A 44 18.31 4.19 -2.12
C ILE A 44 18.76 2.96 -1.34
N ASN A 45 18.24 1.78 -1.66
CA ASN A 45 18.55 0.54 -0.94
C ASN A 45 19.99 0.07 -1.14
N PHE A 46 20.60 0.33 -2.31
CA PHE A 46 21.94 -0.15 -2.64
C PHE A 46 23.07 0.86 -2.41
N ASN A 47 22.79 2.15 -2.43
CA ASN A 47 23.84 3.18 -2.29
C ASN A 47 24.12 3.60 -0.84
N GLY A 48 23.47 3.00 0.14
CA GLY A 48 23.51 3.44 1.53
C GLY A 48 22.72 4.74 1.73
N GLU A 49 21.86 4.75 2.71
CA GLU A 49 21.07 5.95 3.01
C GLU A 49 21.90 6.95 3.83
N GLU A 50 21.71 8.23 3.57
CA GLU A 50 21.95 9.26 4.59
C GLU A 50 21.27 8.86 5.90
N GLU A 51 21.93 9.06 7.03
CA GLU A 51 21.34 8.84 8.36
C GLU A 51 20.01 9.61 8.47
N LYS A 52 18.91 8.93 8.28
CA LYS A 52 17.59 9.50 8.53
C LYS A 52 17.29 9.46 10.01
N PRO A 53 16.71 10.50 10.57
CA PRO A 53 16.28 10.48 11.96
C PRO A 53 15.39 9.26 12.23
N PRO A 54 15.49 8.66 13.41
CA PRO A 54 14.71 7.47 13.74
C PRO A 54 13.20 7.80 13.66
N ILE A 55 12.49 7.10 12.79
CA ILE A 55 11.04 7.26 12.60
C ILE A 55 10.35 6.07 13.24
N ILE A 56 9.43 6.34 14.16
CA ILE A 56 8.53 5.32 14.71
C ILE A 56 7.34 5.21 13.78
N ARG A 57 7.20 4.05 13.15
CA ARG A 57 6.03 3.73 12.33
C ARG A 57 4.93 3.13 13.21
N PRO A 58 3.65 3.45 13.01
CA PRO A 58 2.56 2.86 13.79
C PRO A 58 2.60 1.33 13.80
N SER A 59 2.91 0.71 12.67
CA SER A 59 3.04 -0.74 12.53
C SER A 59 4.15 -1.37 13.38
N SER A 60 5.21 -0.65 13.71
CA SER A 60 6.29 -1.14 14.58
C SER A 60 6.08 -0.77 16.05
N GLY A 61 5.45 0.36 16.33
CA GLY A 61 5.17 0.82 17.70
C GLY A 61 4.17 -0.05 18.46
N LEU A 62 3.22 -0.66 17.73
CA LEU A 62 2.20 -1.53 18.30
C LEU A 62 2.72 -2.95 18.63
N THR A 63 3.82 -3.39 18.01
CA THR A 63 4.33 -4.76 18.17
C THR A 63 5.33 -4.91 19.30
N CYS A 64 6.16 -3.91 19.58
CA CYS A 64 7.16 -4.00 20.64
C CYS A 64 7.56 -2.60 21.18
N PRO A 65 7.03 -2.18 22.33
CA PRO A 65 7.39 -0.90 22.94
C PRO A 65 8.90 -0.71 23.17
N THR A 66 9.58 -1.79 23.58
CA THR A 66 11.04 -1.79 23.79
C THR A 66 11.80 -1.50 22.49
N GLN A 67 11.36 -2.09 21.37
CA GLN A 67 11.95 -1.80 20.05
C GLN A 67 11.77 -0.34 19.67
N SER A 68 10.58 0.21 19.88
CA SER A 68 10.27 1.63 19.64
C SER A 68 11.14 2.55 20.45
N TYR A 69 11.38 2.21 21.73
CA TYR A 69 12.30 2.93 22.59
C TYR A 69 13.73 2.95 22.02
N PHE A 70 14.29 1.79 21.67
CA PHE A 70 15.64 1.72 21.10
C PHE A 70 15.77 2.43 19.76
N ILE A 71 14.75 2.38 18.91
CA ILE A 71 14.71 3.14 17.65
C ILE A 71 14.78 4.64 17.93
N ARG A 72 14.03 5.11 18.91
CA ARG A 72 14.01 6.52 19.32
C ARG A 72 15.36 6.99 19.89
N GLU A 73 16.01 6.15 20.69
CA GLU A 73 17.32 6.44 21.29
C GLU A 73 18.49 6.29 20.27
N GLY A 74 18.19 6.00 19.00
CA GLY A 74 19.21 5.90 17.96
C GLY A 74 20.11 4.67 18.09
N ALA A 75 19.62 3.60 18.71
CA ALA A 75 20.40 2.36 18.84
C ALA A 75 20.81 1.81 17.47
N GLU A 76 22.05 1.34 17.39
CA GLU A 76 22.58 0.74 16.17
C GLU A 76 21.73 -0.47 15.73
N ARG A 77 21.38 -0.49 14.45
CA ARG A 77 20.58 -1.58 13.90
C ARG A 77 21.49 -2.67 13.37
N THR A 78 21.12 -3.91 13.65
CA THR A 78 21.76 -5.05 12.98
C THR A 78 21.54 -4.94 11.47
N PRO A 79 22.61 -5.08 10.65
CA PRO A 79 22.46 -5.08 9.20
C PRO A 79 21.43 -6.12 8.76
N MET A 80 20.58 -5.72 7.83
CA MET A 80 19.56 -6.63 7.28
C MET A 80 20.21 -7.65 6.34
N PRO A 81 19.95 -8.96 6.51
CA PRO A 81 20.44 -9.97 5.59
C PRO A 81 20.02 -9.69 4.12
N ASP A 82 20.90 -9.97 3.16
CA ASP A 82 20.66 -9.71 1.73
C ASP A 82 19.38 -10.37 1.21
N THR A 83 19.06 -11.56 1.70
CA THR A 83 17.81 -12.27 1.36
C THR A 83 16.56 -11.51 1.78
N ILE A 84 16.61 -10.83 2.92
CA ILE A 84 15.50 -9.99 3.41
C ILE A 84 15.45 -8.70 2.62
N GLN A 85 16.59 -8.07 2.32
CA GLN A 85 16.65 -6.89 1.45
C GLN A 85 16.04 -7.19 0.07
N ALA A 86 16.40 -8.32 -0.53
CA ALA A 86 15.81 -8.76 -1.79
C ALA A 86 14.29 -8.96 -1.70
N ALA A 87 13.80 -9.55 -0.61
CA ALA A 87 12.36 -9.73 -0.39
C ALA A 87 11.63 -8.38 -0.28
N PHE A 88 12.21 -7.39 0.40
CA PHE A 88 11.65 -6.03 0.45
C PHE A 88 11.64 -5.35 -0.92
N ALA A 89 12.73 -5.48 -1.69
CA ALA A 89 12.79 -4.94 -3.04
C ALA A 89 11.71 -5.54 -3.95
N MET A 90 11.49 -6.85 -3.86
CA MET A 90 10.40 -7.53 -4.57
C MET A 90 9.02 -7.09 -4.10
N GLY A 91 8.83 -6.82 -2.80
CA GLY A 91 7.60 -6.25 -2.25
C GLY A 91 7.31 -4.88 -2.86
N HIS A 92 8.27 -3.98 -2.89
CA HIS A 92 8.13 -2.67 -3.53
C HIS A 92 7.80 -2.77 -5.02
N PHE A 93 8.49 -3.65 -5.74
CA PHE A 93 8.17 -3.89 -7.14
C PHE A 93 6.72 -4.33 -7.34
N ALA A 94 6.23 -5.26 -6.52
CA ALA A 94 4.86 -5.75 -6.60
C ALA A 94 3.83 -4.65 -6.26
N HIS A 95 4.13 -3.78 -5.29
CA HIS A 95 3.30 -2.61 -4.96
C HIS A 95 3.22 -1.64 -6.14
N GLU A 96 4.34 -1.24 -6.73
CA GLU A 96 4.34 -0.32 -7.88
C GLU A 96 3.60 -0.89 -9.09
N LEU A 97 3.74 -2.19 -9.35
CA LEU A 97 2.95 -2.87 -10.39
C LEU A 97 1.46 -2.83 -10.08
N ALA A 98 1.08 -3.10 -8.83
CA ALA A 98 -0.30 -3.05 -8.38
C ALA A 98 -0.89 -1.63 -8.53
N TYR A 99 -0.14 -0.60 -8.14
CA TYR A 99 -0.55 0.80 -8.31
C TYR A 99 -0.74 1.16 -9.78
N ALA A 100 0.19 0.75 -10.64
CA ALA A 100 0.09 1.00 -12.07
C ALA A 100 -1.15 0.34 -12.68
N ALA A 101 -1.44 -0.91 -12.30
CA ALA A 101 -2.63 -1.61 -12.74
C ALA A 101 -3.92 -0.93 -12.24
N LEU A 102 -4.01 -0.65 -10.95
CA LEU A 102 -5.18 0.00 -10.35
C LEU A 102 -5.46 1.36 -11.01
N LYS A 103 -4.46 2.24 -11.07
CA LYS A 103 -4.61 3.55 -11.71
C LYS A 103 -5.00 3.48 -13.19
N SER A 104 -4.49 2.48 -13.91
CA SER A 104 -4.82 2.30 -15.34
C SER A 104 -6.24 1.80 -15.57
N GLY A 105 -6.80 1.05 -14.64
CA GLY A 105 -8.08 0.39 -14.79
C GLY A 105 -9.25 1.06 -14.07
N LEU A 106 -9.03 2.15 -13.31
CA LEU A 106 -10.11 2.88 -12.66
C LEU A 106 -11.08 3.45 -13.72
N PRO A 107 -12.40 3.33 -13.48
CA PRO A 107 -13.38 3.99 -14.34
C PRO A 107 -13.30 5.52 -14.19
N LYS A 108 -13.86 6.23 -15.17
CA LYS A 108 -13.90 7.69 -15.16
C LYS A 108 -14.56 8.20 -13.87
N GLY A 109 -13.96 9.23 -13.28
CA GLY A 109 -14.45 9.84 -12.04
C GLY A 109 -14.04 9.11 -10.77
N PHE A 110 -13.13 8.13 -10.88
CA PHE A 110 -12.48 7.50 -9.73
C PHE A 110 -10.97 7.66 -9.86
N GLU A 111 -10.32 7.98 -8.76
CA GLU A 111 -8.90 8.19 -8.71
C GLU A 111 -8.27 7.38 -7.58
N ALA A 112 -6.96 7.14 -7.69
CA ALA A 112 -6.17 6.48 -6.66
C ALA A 112 -4.89 7.26 -6.43
N ASP A 113 -4.71 7.74 -5.21
CA ASP A 113 -3.47 8.31 -4.74
C ASP A 113 -2.69 7.26 -3.97
N VAL A 114 -1.37 7.19 -4.20
CA VAL A 114 -0.52 6.15 -3.64
C VAL A 114 0.53 6.75 -2.72
N GLU A 115 0.89 6.03 -1.66
CA GLU A 115 1.88 6.42 -0.67
C GLU A 115 1.60 7.79 -0.03
N ILE A 116 0.34 8.03 0.31
CA ILE A 116 -0.11 9.28 0.93
C ILE A 116 0.39 9.35 2.37
N ARG A 117 1.10 10.41 2.71
CA ARG A 117 1.44 10.68 4.10
C ARG A 117 0.19 10.99 4.89
N VAL A 118 0.03 10.25 5.99
CA VAL A 118 -1.07 10.46 6.94
C VAL A 118 -0.54 11.31 8.08
N ASP A 119 -1.22 12.42 8.33
CA ASP A 119 -1.00 13.19 9.56
C ASP A 119 -1.56 12.40 10.73
N THR A 120 -0.69 12.00 11.64
CA THR A 120 -1.06 11.23 12.82
C THR A 120 -1.63 12.10 13.94
N GLY A 121 -1.65 13.42 13.78
CA GLY A 121 -2.07 14.36 14.82
C GLY A 121 -1.15 14.41 16.04
N PHE A 122 -0.02 13.72 16.02
CA PHE A 122 1.00 13.82 17.06
C PHE A 122 1.94 14.98 16.76
N PRO A 123 2.50 15.65 17.80
CA PRO A 123 3.51 16.66 17.63
C PRO A 123 4.71 16.15 16.82
N ASP A 124 5.34 17.03 16.05
CA ASP A 124 6.48 16.69 15.17
C ASP A 124 7.67 16.08 15.92
N ASP A 125 7.84 16.42 17.20
CA ASP A 125 8.87 15.87 18.08
C ASP A 125 8.66 14.38 18.42
N CYS A 126 7.45 13.85 18.26
CA CYS A 126 7.17 12.43 18.45
C CYS A 126 7.66 11.55 17.30
N ASN A 127 8.09 12.13 16.17
CA ASN A 127 8.61 11.41 14.99
C ASN A 127 7.71 10.26 14.49
N GLN A 128 6.40 10.36 14.76
CA GLN A 128 5.43 9.37 14.31
C GLN A 128 4.89 9.77 12.93
N LYS A 129 5.11 8.94 11.94
CA LYS A 129 4.64 9.16 10.57
C LYS A 129 3.98 7.89 10.04
N GLY A 130 2.78 8.06 9.50
CA GLY A 130 2.07 7.03 8.77
C GLY A 130 2.08 7.29 7.27
N THR A 131 1.93 6.23 6.49
CA THR A 131 1.71 6.31 5.06
C THR A 131 0.59 5.32 4.74
N ALA A 132 -0.44 5.79 4.03
CA ALA A 132 -1.44 4.92 3.45
C ALA A 132 -0.93 4.42 2.10
N ASP A 133 -1.02 3.13 1.84
CA ASP A 133 -0.54 2.54 0.58
C ASP A 133 -1.31 3.09 -0.61
N VAL A 134 -2.63 3.16 -0.50
CA VAL A 134 -3.50 3.73 -1.52
C VAL A 134 -4.75 4.35 -0.91
N VAL A 135 -5.16 5.49 -1.45
CA VAL A 135 -6.44 6.13 -1.16
C VAL A 135 -7.23 6.18 -2.46
N PHE A 136 -8.36 5.48 -2.49
CA PHE A 136 -9.30 5.59 -3.60
C PHE A 136 -10.31 6.68 -3.28
N HIS A 137 -10.63 7.51 -4.24
CA HIS A 137 -11.63 8.55 -4.05
C HIS A 137 -12.50 8.74 -5.29
N ARG A 138 -13.75 9.15 -5.02
CA ARG A 138 -14.76 9.49 -6.02
C ARG A 138 -14.71 10.98 -6.28
N THR A 139 -14.65 11.37 -7.56
CA THR A 139 -14.74 12.77 -7.98
C THR A 139 -16.18 13.10 -8.38
N ALA A 140 -16.47 14.38 -8.58
CA ALA A 140 -17.78 14.83 -9.05
C ALA A 140 -18.18 14.31 -10.44
N GLU A 141 -17.21 13.77 -11.20
CA GLU A 141 -17.43 13.20 -12.53
C GLU A 141 -17.67 11.68 -12.51
N ALA A 142 -17.81 11.08 -11.33
CA ALA A 142 -17.95 9.62 -11.22
C ALA A 142 -19.19 9.11 -11.96
N GLU A 143 -18.97 8.06 -12.74
CA GLU A 143 -20.05 7.36 -13.44
C GLU A 143 -21.03 6.75 -12.42
N GLU A 144 -22.33 6.94 -12.67
CA GLU A 144 -23.38 6.37 -11.84
C GLU A 144 -23.36 4.82 -11.90
N GLY A 145 -23.80 4.22 -10.79
CA GLY A 145 -24.00 2.78 -10.67
C GLY A 145 -22.75 1.96 -10.31
N TRP A 146 -21.63 2.62 -9.99
CA TRP A 146 -20.48 1.95 -9.37
C TRP A 146 -20.55 1.93 -7.85
N LEU A 147 -20.96 3.03 -7.24
CA LEU A 147 -21.13 3.18 -5.80
C LEU A 147 -22.56 3.62 -5.46
N ASN A 148 -23.06 3.16 -4.34
CA ASN A 148 -24.30 3.70 -3.79
C ASN A 148 -24.08 5.16 -3.33
N PRO A 149 -25.12 5.99 -3.31
CA PRO A 149 -25.02 7.36 -2.80
C PRO A 149 -24.53 7.46 -1.35
N ASP A 150 -24.82 6.44 -0.53
CA ASP A 150 -24.45 6.38 0.89
C ASP A 150 -23.03 5.86 1.13
N GLU A 151 -22.33 5.39 0.10
CA GLU A 151 -20.93 4.96 0.23
C GLU A 151 -20.02 6.18 0.43
N PRO A 152 -18.96 6.05 1.26
CA PRO A 152 -18.02 7.13 1.48
C PRO A 152 -17.32 7.56 0.18
N ASP A 153 -17.01 8.85 0.07
CA ASP A 153 -16.31 9.39 -1.11
C ASP A 153 -14.88 8.90 -1.26
N TYR A 154 -14.30 8.36 -0.21
CA TYR A 154 -12.95 7.80 -0.24
C TYR A 154 -12.84 6.57 0.67
N ILE A 155 -11.94 5.67 0.32
CA ILE A 155 -11.52 4.56 1.18
C ILE A 155 -10.00 4.43 1.18
N LEU A 156 -9.49 3.89 2.28
CA LEU A 156 -8.09 3.52 2.40
C LEU A 156 -7.90 2.06 1.98
N GLY A 157 -6.86 1.80 1.21
CA GLY A 157 -6.42 0.47 0.85
C GLY A 157 -5.01 0.20 1.37
N ASP A 158 -4.79 -1.01 1.85
CA ASP A 158 -3.48 -1.51 2.25
C ASP A 158 -3.13 -2.72 1.36
N LEU A 159 -1.97 -2.66 0.71
CA LEU A 159 -1.52 -3.70 -0.22
C LEU A 159 -0.58 -4.66 0.51
N LYS A 160 -0.94 -5.93 0.55
CA LYS A 160 -0.10 -6.97 1.14
C LYS A 160 0.41 -7.93 0.08
N THR A 161 1.72 -8.01 -0.05
CA THR A 161 2.37 -9.02 -0.88
C THR A 161 2.70 -10.25 -0.04
N MET A 162 2.30 -11.42 -0.52
CA MET A 162 2.55 -12.69 0.16
C MET A 162 3.24 -13.66 -0.77
N VAL A 163 4.31 -14.28 -0.29
CA VAL A 163 4.98 -15.38 -1.00
C VAL A 163 4.37 -16.74 -0.60
N GLY A 164 4.44 -17.72 -1.49
CA GLY A 164 3.74 -19.00 -1.50
C GLY A 164 3.42 -19.70 -0.16
N PHE A 165 4.36 -19.77 0.79
CA PHE A 165 4.10 -20.40 2.10
C PHE A 165 3.20 -19.53 2.97
N ALA A 166 3.47 -18.25 3.07
CA ALA A 166 2.67 -17.31 3.84
C ALA A 166 1.21 -17.25 3.32
N TRP A 167 1.03 -17.31 2.00
CA TRP A 167 -0.29 -17.36 1.39
C TRP A 167 -1.09 -18.62 1.79
N ARG A 168 -0.44 -19.78 1.83
CA ARG A 168 -1.09 -21.05 2.26
C ARG A 168 -1.51 -21.01 3.71
N ASP A 169 -0.66 -20.47 4.57
CA ASP A 169 -0.95 -20.37 6.01
C ASP A 169 -2.03 -19.31 6.27
N HIS A 170 -2.01 -18.20 5.55
CA HIS A 170 -3.02 -17.17 5.63
C HIS A 170 -4.42 -17.69 5.25
N LYS A 171 -4.53 -18.47 4.18
CA LYS A 171 -5.82 -19.09 3.78
C LYS A 171 -6.40 -20.06 4.82
N LYS A 172 -5.58 -20.64 5.69
CA LYS A 172 -6.02 -21.58 6.72
C LYS A 172 -6.52 -20.91 7.99
N LYS A 173 -6.20 -19.63 8.19
CA LYS A 173 -6.59 -18.85 9.37
C LYS A 173 -7.89 -18.12 9.13
N SER A 174 -8.74 -18.06 10.15
CA SER A 174 -9.90 -17.16 10.15
C SER A 174 -9.46 -15.71 10.21
N PHE A 175 -10.33 -14.77 9.85
CA PHE A 175 -10.05 -13.33 9.97
C PHE A 175 -9.65 -12.95 11.40
N HIS A 176 -10.33 -13.53 12.39
CA HIS A 176 -10.03 -13.29 13.79
C HIS A 176 -8.62 -13.75 14.19
N GLU A 177 -8.19 -14.95 13.73
CA GLU A 177 -6.84 -15.46 13.99
C GLU A 177 -5.75 -14.67 13.27
N GLN A 178 -6.10 -13.90 12.24
CA GLN A 178 -5.20 -13.02 11.50
C GLN A 178 -5.07 -11.64 12.16
N GLY A 179 -5.84 -11.36 13.22
CA GLY A 179 -5.87 -10.06 13.89
C GLY A 179 -6.50 -8.95 13.05
N ILE A 180 -7.39 -9.33 12.16
CA ILE A 180 -8.17 -8.40 11.32
C ILE A 180 -9.60 -8.45 11.88
N ASP A 181 -9.92 -7.54 12.76
CA ASP A 181 -11.27 -7.33 13.30
C ASP A 181 -11.97 -6.18 12.57
#